data_f101f5a2007bf62c19dc9cc592f318eb
#
_entry.id   f101f5a2007bf62c19dc9cc592f318eb
#
_cell.length_a   1.000
_cell.length_b   1.000
_cell.length_c   1.000
_cell.angle_alpha   90.00
_cell.angle_beta   90.00
_cell.angle_gamma   90.00
#
_symmetry.space_group_name_H-M   'P 1'
#
loop_
_entity.id
_entity.type
_entity.pdbx_description
1 polymer ?
#
loop_
_entity_poly.entity_id
_entity_poly.type
_entity_poly.pdbx_seq_one_letter_code
_entity_poly.pdbx_strand_id
1 'polypeptide(L)'
;EIVRIARDTTLLLCAAVWLAACGHSAARRANPALSELHVTSGTLTRAADGTLQIRSSMRAESELKADRVKLELAYLGAADTPQPLASGEIRRQIGIKLRARDSCNVVYVMWQIEPRSAIEVSVKSNPGLHTHVECGDRGYQFIRPELAVDVPAITLRVQRSLAARLQGRQLEVFVDRTLVWRGALPASAFDFDGPAGLRADNGRFNLRFVAE
;
A
#
# COMPACT_ATOMS: atom_id res chain seq x y z
N GLU A 1 -34.03 25.14 86.46
CA GLU A 1 -33.38 24.15 85.57
C GLU A 1 -33.35 24.71 84.15
N ILE A 2 -32.17 24.97 83.72
CA ILE A 2 -31.90 25.66 82.41
C ILE A 2 -31.53 24.62 81.36
N VAL A 3 -32.36 24.47 80.33
CA VAL A 3 -32.06 23.63 79.16
C VAL A 3 -31.38 24.49 78.13
N ARG A 4 -30.10 24.17 77.80
CA ARG A 4 -29.33 24.77 76.70
C ARG A 4 -29.64 24.06 75.40
N ILE A 5 -30.13 24.81 74.43
CA ILE A 5 -30.32 24.33 73.06
C ILE A 5 -29.02 24.56 72.35
N ALA A 6 -28.37 23.44 71.86
CA ALA A 6 -27.25 23.50 71.00
C ALA A 6 -27.74 23.66 69.52
N ARG A 7 -27.15 24.66 68.82
CA ARG A 7 -27.37 24.87 67.41
C ARG A 7 -26.31 24.08 66.64
N ASP A 8 -26.74 23.05 65.94
CA ASP A 8 -25.93 22.35 64.98
C ASP A 8 -25.87 23.15 63.68
N THR A 9 -24.64 23.54 63.28
CA THR A 9 -24.36 24.21 62.05
C THR A 9 -23.87 23.14 61.06
N THR A 10 -24.74 22.68 60.15
CA THR A 10 -24.41 21.74 59.12
C THR A 10 -23.71 22.50 58.00
N LEU A 11 -22.41 22.26 57.79
CA LEU A 11 -21.65 22.73 56.68
C LEU A 11 -21.90 21.78 55.46
N LEU A 12 -22.58 22.29 54.43
CA LEU A 12 -22.71 21.65 53.13
C LEU A 12 -21.40 21.84 52.35
N LEU A 13 -20.61 20.80 52.25
CA LEU A 13 -19.50 20.71 51.28
C LEU A 13 -20.07 20.39 49.91
N CYS A 14 -20.09 21.38 49.01
CA CYS A 14 -20.30 21.16 47.58
C CYS A 14 -19.02 20.57 46.97
N ALA A 15 -18.99 19.25 46.73
CA ALA A 15 -17.97 18.60 45.95
C ALA A 15 -18.24 18.87 44.46
N ALA A 16 -17.49 19.78 43.87
CA ALA A 16 -17.49 19.99 42.42
C ALA A 16 -16.71 18.83 41.73
N VAL A 17 -17.45 17.90 41.13
CA VAL A 17 -16.87 16.84 40.32
C VAL A 17 -16.51 17.45 38.96
N TRP A 18 -15.21 17.67 38.71
CA TRP A 18 -14.68 17.99 37.40
C TRP A 18 -14.64 16.72 36.56
N LEU A 19 -15.61 16.54 35.68
CA LEU A 19 -15.55 15.56 34.59
C LEU A 19 -14.55 16.06 33.52
N ALA A 20 -13.32 15.61 33.63
CA ALA A 20 -12.34 15.76 32.58
C ALA A 20 -12.81 14.89 31.40
N ALA A 21 -13.49 15.47 30.43
CA ALA A 21 -13.78 14.86 29.13
C ALA A 21 -12.46 14.71 28.41
N CYS A 22 -11.83 13.52 28.51
CA CYS A 22 -10.75 13.10 27.60
C CYS A 22 -11.33 12.96 26.19
N GLY A 23 -11.36 14.07 25.46
CA GLY A 23 -11.62 14.08 24.05
C GLY A 23 -10.50 13.34 23.33
N HIS A 24 -10.69 12.04 23.05
CA HIS A 24 -9.88 11.32 22.11
C HIS A 24 -10.18 11.90 20.73
N SER A 25 -9.41 12.91 20.34
CA SER A 25 -9.32 13.35 18.95
C SER A 25 -8.71 12.19 18.17
N ALA A 26 -9.58 11.35 17.61
CA ALA A 26 -9.16 10.42 16.56
C ALA A 26 -8.67 11.31 15.41
N ALA A 27 -7.36 11.50 15.32
CA ALA A 27 -6.74 12.12 14.18
C ALA A 27 -7.25 11.37 12.95
N ARG A 28 -8.14 12.01 12.18
CA ARG A 28 -8.51 11.53 10.84
C ARG A 28 -7.20 11.49 10.07
N ARG A 29 -6.68 10.27 9.88
CA ARG A 29 -5.59 10.05 8.94
C ARG A 29 -6.09 10.56 7.60
N ALA A 30 -5.55 11.68 7.16
CA ALA A 30 -5.86 12.23 5.86
C ALA A 30 -5.51 11.14 4.84
N ASN A 31 -6.47 10.77 3.97
CA ASN A 31 -6.13 10.04 2.76
C ASN A 31 -5.10 10.88 2.01
N PRO A 32 -3.90 10.35 1.67
CA PRO A 32 -2.95 11.13 0.89
C PRO A 32 -3.65 11.65 -0.35
N ALA A 33 -3.49 12.94 -0.61
CA ALA A 33 -4.09 13.57 -1.77
C ALA A 33 -3.50 12.92 -3.03
N LEU A 34 -4.33 12.70 -4.03
CA LEU A 34 -3.90 12.10 -5.30
C LEU A 34 -2.97 12.99 -6.14
N SER A 35 -2.86 14.27 -5.78
CA SER A 35 -1.82 15.18 -6.30
C SER A 35 -0.40 14.68 -6.01
N GLU A 36 -0.24 13.70 -5.14
CA GLU A 36 1.02 13.10 -4.72
C GLU A 36 1.45 11.90 -5.59
N LEU A 37 0.67 11.50 -6.61
CA LEU A 37 1.03 10.41 -7.53
C LEU A 37 1.48 10.95 -8.89
N HIS A 38 2.76 10.78 -9.18
CA HIS A 38 3.36 11.05 -10.47
C HIS A 38 3.26 9.82 -11.38
N VAL A 39 2.57 9.95 -12.53
CA VAL A 39 2.45 8.86 -13.52
C VAL A 39 3.73 8.80 -14.34
N THR A 40 4.46 7.68 -14.24
CA THR A 40 5.71 7.45 -14.99
C THR A 40 5.47 6.67 -16.30
N SER A 41 4.32 5.98 -16.42
CA SER A 41 3.92 5.28 -17.65
C SER A 41 2.42 4.98 -17.63
N GLY A 42 1.76 5.04 -18.78
CA GLY A 42 0.33 4.76 -18.91
C GLY A 42 -0.55 5.91 -18.47
N THR A 43 -1.78 5.61 -18.05
CA THR A 43 -2.78 6.62 -17.68
C THR A 43 -3.45 6.26 -16.36
N LEU A 44 -3.53 7.24 -15.48
CA LEU A 44 -4.24 7.20 -14.21
C LEU A 44 -5.26 8.34 -14.21
N THR A 45 -6.53 8.04 -13.96
CA THR A 45 -7.57 9.06 -13.86
C THR A 45 -8.22 9.03 -12.48
N ARG A 46 -8.89 10.13 -12.12
CA ARG A 46 -9.64 10.24 -10.87
C ARG A 46 -11.13 10.30 -11.17
N ALA A 47 -11.92 9.50 -10.47
CA ALA A 47 -13.37 9.65 -10.43
C ALA A 47 -13.79 10.80 -9.50
N ALA A 48 -15.04 11.23 -9.60
CA ALA A 48 -15.58 12.30 -8.76
C ALA A 48 -15.55 12.02 -7.26
N ASP A 49 -15.60 10.74 -6.87
CA ASP A 49 -15.52 10.26 -5.47
C ASP A 49 -14.06 10.15 -4.96
N GLY A 50 -13.08 10.59 -5.75
CA GLY A 50 -11.66 10.52 -5.44
C GLY A 50 -11.01 9.15 -5.68
N THR A 51 -11.74 8.17 -6.20
CA THR A 51 -11.21 6.86 -6.56
C THR A 51 -10.30 6.97 -7.78
N LEU A 52 -9.16 6.29 -7.73
CA LEU A 52 -8.25 6.16 -8.87
C LEU A 52 -8.77 5.11 -9.83
N GLN A 53 -8.65 5.39 -11.12
CA GLN A 53 -9.05 4.48 -12.19
C GLN A 53 -7.88 4.17 -13.11
N ILE A 54 -7.65 2.87 -13.31
CA ILE A 54 -6.69 2.32 -14.26
C ILE A 54 -7.47 1.55 -15.32
N ARG A 55 -7.15 1.79 -16.58
CA ARG A 55 -7.81 1.14 -17.72
C ARG A 55 -6.90 0.18 -18.49
N SER A 56 -5.59 0.30 -18.31
CA SER A 56 -4.55 -0.46 -19.00
C SER A 56 -3.31 -0.62 -18.13
N SER A 57 -2.19 -1.01 -18.72
CA SER A 57 -0.91 -1.03 -18.01
C SER A 57 -0.51 0.39 -17.58
N MET A 58 -0.07 0.52 -16.33
CA MET A 58 0.25 1.82 -15.73
C MET A 58 1.31 1.68 -14.63
N ARG A 59 2.11 2.73 -14.48
CA ARG A 59 3.08 2.89 -13.39
C ARG A 59 3.00 4.31 -12.85
N ALA A 60 2.97 4.43 -11.52
CA ALA A 60 3.01 5.72 -10.84
C ALA A 60 3.85 5.61 -9.56
N GLU A 61 4.33 6.75 -9.09
CA GLU A 61 5.13 6.90 -7.88
C GLU A 61 4.53 8.02 -7.04
N SER A 62 4.54 7.85 -5.71
CA SER A 62 4.21 8.93 -4.79
C SER A 62 5.44 9.80 -4.56
N GLU A 63 5.27 10.92 -3.87
CA GLU A 63 6.40 11.71 -3.39
C GLU A 63 7.02 11.14 -2.10
N LEU A 64 6.33 10.19 -1.46
CA LEU A 64 6.69 9.67 -0.15
C LEU A 64 7.54 8.40 -0.27
N LYS A 65 8.66 8.39 0.43
CA LYS A 65 9.37 7.17 0.79
C LYS A 65 8.59 6.51 1.92
N ALA A 66 8.05 5.33 1.68
CA ALA A 66 7.20 4.66 2.63
C ALA A 66 7.55 3.18 2.75
N ASP A 67 7.64 2.71 3.99
CA ASP A 67 7.84 1.31 4.30
C ASP A 67 6.51 0.56 4.54
N ARG A 68 5.39 1.29 4.55
CA ARG A 68 4.04 0.75 4.64
C ARG A 68 3.19 1.31 3.51
N VAL A 69 2.69 0.42 2.69
CA VAL A 69 1.86 0.78 1.53
C VAL A 69 0.65 -0.12 1.48
N LYS A 70 -0.51 0.46 1.17
CA LYS A 70 -1.76 -0.27 1.00
C LYS A 70 -2.46 0.17 -0.29
N LEU A 71 -2.94 -0.80 -1.05
CA LEU A 71 -3.90 -0.64 -2.12
C LEU A 71 -5.24 -1.20 -1.65
N GLU A 72 -6.31 -0.42 -1.74
CA GLU A 72 -7.68 -0.91 -1.70
C GLU A 72 -8.18 -0.89 -3.14
N LEU A 73 -8.59 -2.02 -3.67
CA LEU A 73 -8.82 -2.17 -5.10
C LEU A 73 -10.06 -3.00 -5.42
N ALA A 74 -10.71 -2.67 -6.52
CA ALA A 74 -11.70 -3.51 -7.19
C ALA A 74 -11.24 -3.78 -8.62
N TYR A 75 -11.13 -5.06 -8.98
CA TYR A 75 -10.78 -5.50 -10.32
C TYR A 75 -12.00 -5.43 -11.22
N LEU A 76 -11.88 -4.78 -12.38
CA LEU A 76 -12.97 -4.52 -13.33
C LEU A 76 -12.86 -5.36 -14.61
N GLY A 77 -11.86 -6.23 -14.70
CA GLY A 77 -11.61 -7.08 -15.86
C GLY A 77 -10.29 -6.80 -16.58
N ALA A 78 -10.07 -7.52 -17.66
CA ALA A 78 -8.90 -7.33 -18.51
C ALA A 78 -8.87 -5.93 -19.13
N ALA A 79 -7.68 -5.45 -19.44
CA ALA A 79 -7.53 -4.31 -20.35
C ALA A 79 -8.01 -4.70 -21.75
N ASP A 80 -8.56 -3.73 -22.48
CA ASP A 80 -9.11 -3.98 -23.82
C ASP A 80 -8.00 -4.37 -24.84
N THR A 81 -6.78 -3.86 -24.62
CA THR A 81 -5.62 -4.16 -25.45
C THR A 81 -4.46 -4.61 -24.55
N PRO A 82 -4.31 -5.92 -24.28
CA PRO A 82 -3.21 -6.43 -23.51
C PRO A 82 -1.86 -6.18 -24.20
N GLN A 83 -0.84 -5.84 -23.44
CA GLN A 83 0.52 -5.61 -23.89
C GLN A 83 1.46 -6.60 -23.22
N PRO A 84 2.43 -7.18 -23.96
CA PRO A 84 3.44 -8.02 -23.36
C PRO A 84 4.35 -7.21 -22.42
N LEU A 85 4.83 -7.86 -21.38
CA LEU A 85 5.93 -7.35 -20.57
C LEU A 85 7.22 -7.34 -21.41
N ALA A 86 8.29 -6.72 -20.90
CA ALA A 86 9.61 -6.74 -21.57
C ALA A 86 10.13 -8.17 -21.79
N SER A 87 9.71 -9.13 -20.96
CA SER A 87 9.99 -10.57 -21.15
C SER A 87 9.19 -11.23 -22.29
N GLY A 88 8.27 -10.54 -22.95
CA GLY A 88 7.34 -11.08 -23.94
C GLY A 88 6.10 -11.74 -23.35
N GLU A 89 6.02 -11.92 -22.04
CA GLU A 89 4.91 -12.57 -21.35
C GLU A 89 3.72 -11.62 -21.15
N ILE A 90 2.51 -12.11 -21.40
CA ILE A 90 1.28 -11.39 -21.09
C ILE A 90 0.82 -11.79 -19.68
N ARG A 91 1.03 -10.92 -18.70
CA ARG A 91 0.55 -11.08 -17.34
C ARG A 91 -0.54 -10.07 -17.02
N ARG A 92 -1.51 -10.49 -16.22
CA ARG A 92 -2.47 -9.58 -15.59
C ARG A 92 -2.19 -9.51 -14.11
N GLN A 93 -1.85 -8.31 -13.64
CA GLN A 93 -1.41 -8.13 -12.27
C GLN A 93 -1.56 -6.68 -11.80
N ILE A 94 -1.60 -6.50 -10.49
CA ILE A 94 -1.51 -5.19 -9.85
C ILE A 94 -0.60 -5.29 -8.62
N GLY A 95 0.10 -4.23 -8.28
CA GLY A 95 0.99 -4.29 -7.13
C GLY A 95 1.57 -2.96 -6.69
N ILE A 96 2.41 -3.09 -5.69
CA ILE A 96 3.08 -2.02 -4.97
C ILE A 96 4.53 -1.94 -5.46
N LYS A 97 5.03 -0.73 -5.62
CA LYS A 97 6.45 -0.40 -5.76
C LYS A 97 6.94 0.12 -4.41
N LEU A 98 8.07 -0.39 -3.94
CA LEU A 98 8.78 0.13 -2.78
C LEU A 98 10.17 0.55 -3.22
N ARG A 99 10.72 1.58 -2.58
CA ARG A 99 12.07 2.07 -2.85
C ARG A 99 12.33 2.35 -4.34
N ALA A 100 11.31 2.85 -5.05
CA ALA A 100 11.34 3.05 -6.50
C ALA A 100 12.22 4.25 -6.85
N ARG A 101 13.54 4.04 -6.97
CA ARG A 101 14.48 5.08 -7.38
C ARG A 101 14.25 5.50 -8.84
N ASP A 102 14.01 4.52 -9.69
CA ASP A 102 13.80 4.68 -11.12
C ASP A 102 13.23 3.40 -11.75
N SER A 103 13.16 3.30 -13.07
CA SER A 103 12.62 2.11 -13.76
C SER A 103 13.56 0.90 -13.76
N CYS A 104 14.80 1.06 -13.30
CA CYS A 104 15.83 0.03 -13.22
C CYS A 104 16.13 -0.45 -11.81
N ASN A 105 15.74 0.33 -10.77
CA ASN A 105 16.07 0.09 -9.37
C ASN A 105 14.82 0.25 -8.52
N VAL A 106 14.17 -0.87 -8.19
CA VAL A 106 12.86 -0.90 -7.52
C VAL A 106 12.56 -2.26 -6.92
N VAL A 107 11.82 -2.29 -5.81
CA VAL A 107 11.23 -3.51 -5.24
C VAL A 107 9.77 -3.59 -5.67
N TYR A 108 9.36 -4.71 -6.22
CA TYR A 108 7.98 -4.99 -6.62
C TYR A 108 7.33 -6.00 -5.69
N VAL A 109 6.09 -5.72 -5.31
CA VAL A 109 5.17 -6.65 -4.65
C VAL A 109 3.95 -6.76 -5.54
N MET A 110 3.85 -7.83 -6.32
CA MET A 110 2.81 -8.00 -7.32
C MET A 110 1.80 -9.05 -6.92
N TRP A 111 0.51 -8.71 -7.01
CA TRP A 111 -0.56 -9.68 -7.00
C TRP A 111 -0.89 -10.06 -8.43
N GLN A 112 -0.45 -11.22 -8.83
CA GLN A 112 -0.80 -11.82 -10.11
C GLN A 112 -2.26 -12.26 -10.09
N ILE A 113 -2.98 -12.01 -11.17
CA ILE A 113 -4.38 -12.39 -11.35
C ILE A 113 -4.44 -13.57 -12.33
N GLU A 114 -3.70 -13.50 -13.41
CA GLU A 114 -3.54 -14.53 -14.42
C GLU A 114 -2.06 -14.71 -14.79
N PRO A 115 -1.68 -15.97 -15.07
CA PRO A 115 -2.50 -17.17 -15.26
C PRO A 115 -3.03 -17.81 -13.98
N ARG A 116 -2.50 -17.43 -12.80
CA ARG A 116 -2.98 -17.89 -11.48
C ARG A 116 -2.86 -16.79 -10.44
N SER A 117 -3.70 -16.81 -9.42
CA SER A 117 -3.58 -15.89 -8.30
C SER A 117 -2.35 -16.24 -7.45
N ALA A 118 -1.41 -15.30 -7.31
CA ALA A 118 -0.20 -15.47 -6.51
C ALA A 118 0.39 -14.12 -6.11
N ILE A 119 1.11 -14.09 -4.98
CA ILE A 119 1.98 -12.98 -4.65
C ILE A 119 3.39 -13.29 -5.16
N GLU A 120 3.94 -12.37 -5.93
CA GLU A 120 5.32 -12.40 -6.40
C GLU A 120 6.05 -11.17 -5.89
N VAL A 121 7.20 -11.39 -5.26
CA VAL A 121 8.10 -10.32 -4.84
C VAL A 121 9.38 -10.41 -5.64
N SER A 122 9.81 -9.28 -6.21
CA SER A 122 11.07 -9.21 -6.93
C SER A 122 11.78 -7.88 -6.65
N VAL A 123 13.11 -7.94 -6.71
CA VAL A 123 13.97 -6.76 -6.71
C VAL A 123 14.53 -6.62 -8.11
N LYS A 124 14.36 -5.45 -8.72
CA LYS A 124 15.07 -5.06 -9.92
C LYS A 124 16.20 -4.14 -9.50
N SER A 125 17.44 -4.54 -9.77
CA SER A 125 18.63 -3.76 -9.42
C SER A 125 19.61 -3.75 -10.57
N ASN A 126 19.87 -2.56 -11.10
CA ASN A 126 20.80 -2.31 -12.19
C ASN A 126 21.63 -1.06 -11.84
N PRO A 127 22.70 -1.19 -11.03
CA PRO A 127 23.53 -0.07 -10.65
C PRO A 127 24.04 0.73 -11.85
N GLY A 128 23.88 2.05 -11.79
CA GLY A 128 24.31 2.95 -12.87
C GLY A 128 23.38 3.05 -14.07
N LEU A 129 22.27 2.28 -14.12
CA LEU A 129 21.24 2.39 -15.15
C LEU A 129 19.94 2.96 -14.53
N HIS A 130 19.26 3.84 -15.26
CA HIS A 130 18.13 4.60 -14.73
C HIS A 130 16.85 4.50 -15.56
N THR A 131 16.99 4.30 -16.87
CA THR A 131 15.86 4.27 -17.79
C THR A 131 15.53 2.84 -18.24
N HIS A 132 14.25 2.58 -18.52
CA HIS A 132 13.81 1.28 -19.02
C HIS A 132 14.50 0.89 -20.34
N VAL A 133 14.86 1.85 -21.18
CA VAL A 133 15.59 1.63 -22.40
C VAL A 133 16.99 1.04 -22.13
N GLU A 134 17.63 1.48 -21.06
CA GLU A 134 18.98 1.01 -20.68
C GLU A 134 18.93 -0.38 -20.05
N CYS A 135 18.02 -0.63 -19.13
CA CYS A 135 18.01 -1.87 -18.35
C CYS A 135 17.07 -2.97 -18.91
N GLY A 136 16.03 -2.60 -19.67
CA GLY A 136 15.06 -3.56 -20.20
C GLY A 136 14.45 -4.44 -19.10
N ASP A 137 14.52 -5.74 -19.28
CA ASP A 137 14.09 -6.77 -18.33
C ASP A 137 15.24 -7.36 -17.48
N ARG A 138 16.43 -6.76 -17.53
CA ARG A 138 17.61 -7.21 -16.76
C ARG A 138 17.50 -6.84 -15.29
N GLY A 139 18.28 -7.53 -14.47
CA GLY A 139 18.48 -7.22 -13.05
C GLY A 139 17.34 -7.66 -12.13
N TYR A 140 16.38 -8.44 -12.62
CA TYR A 140 15.35 -9.01 -11.76
C TYR A 140 15.89 -10.18 -10.94
N GLN A 141 15.64 -10.12 -9.63
CA GLN A 141 15.83 -11.20 -8.68
C GLN A 141 14.48 -11.49 -8.00
N PHE A 142 13.92 -12.67 -8.25
CA PHE A 142 12.72 -13.12 -7.54
C PHE A 142 13.09 -13.58 -6.13
N ILE A 143 12.33 -13.12 -5.15
CA ILE A 143 12.61 -13.38 -3.75
C ILE A 143 11.86 -14.63 -3.30
N ARG A 144 12.63 -15.60 -2.81
CA ARG A 144 12.05 -16.80 -2.22
C ARG A 144 11.42 -16.46 -0.87
N PRO A 145 10.13 -16.77 -0.65
CA PRO A 145 9.49 -16.52 0.63
C PRO A 145 9.98 -17.49 1.73
N GLU A 146 9.99 -17.00 2.95
CA GLU A 146 10.05 -17.81 4.18
C GLU A 146 8.66 -18.34 4.55
N LEU A 147 7.61 -17.56 4.23
CA LEU A 147 6.20 -17.91 4.33
C LEU A 147 5.50 -17.54 3.04
N ALA A 148 4.79 -18.47 2.44
CA ALA A 148 3.84 -18.22 1.37
C ALA A 148 2.59 -19.05 1.60
N VAL A 149 1.43 -18.41 1.48
CA VAL A 149 0.11 -19.04 1.51
C VAL A 149 -0.61 -18.73 0.21
N ASP A 150 -1.47 -19.62 -0.21
CA ASP A 150 -2.31 -19.41 -1.37
C ASP A 150 -3.19 -18.16 -1.17
N VAL A 151 -3.23 -17.32 -2.18
CA VAL A 151 -4.07 -16.13 -2.18
C VAL A 151 -5.33 -16.38 -2.99
N PRO A 152 -6.47 -15.87 -2.54
CA PRO A 152 -7.73 -16.07 -3.27
C PRO A 152 -7.67 -15.40 -4.63
N ALA A 153 -8.35 -15.99 -5.61
CA ALA A 153 -8.55 -15.34 -6.90
C ALA A 153 -9.27 -13.99 -6.73
N ILE A 154 -8.85 -13.00 -7.50
CA ILE A 154 -9.53 -11.70 -7.51
C ILE A 154 -10.83 -11.84 -8.30
N THR A 155 -11.96 -11.65 -7.60
CA THR A 155 -13.29 -11.65 -8.21
C THR A 155 -13.62 -10.27 -8.76
N LEU A 156 -14.28 -10.22 -9.92
CA LEU A 156 -14.72 -8.98 -10.55
C LEU A 156 -15.57 -8.13 -9.60
N ARG A 157 -15.24 -6.85 -9.49
CA ARG A 157 -15.95 -5.81 -8.73
C ARG A 157 -16.03 -6.06 -7.21
N VAL A 158 -15.35 -7.08 -6.70
CA VAL A 158 -15.23 -7.30 -5.26
C VAL A 158 -14.09 -6.47 -4.73
N GLN A 159 -14.36 -5.73 -3.66
CA GLN A 159 -13.36 -4.92 -2.99
C GLN A 159 -12.34 -5.82 -2.27
N ARG A 160 -11.06 -5.59 -2.53
CA ARG A 160 -9.94 -6.33 -1.97
C ARG A 160 -8.88 -5.35 -1.46
N SER A 161 -7.92 -5.83 -0.70
CA SER A 161 -6.77 -5.03 -0.32
C SER A 161 -5.46 -5.81 -0.44
N LEU A 162 -4.42 -5.13 -0.92
CA LEU A 162 -3.03 -5.58 -0.91
C LEU A 162 -2.23 -4.58 -0.07
N ALA A 163 -1.48 -5.07 0.91
CA ALA A 163 -0.60 -4.22 1.70
C ALA A 163 0.80 -4.83 1.81
N ALA A 164 1.80 -3.97 1.86
CA ALA A 164 3.19 -4.33 2.06
C ALA A 164 3.75 -3.57 3.27
N ARG A 165 4.57 -4.23 4.07
CA ARG A 165 5.28 -3.65 5.20
C ARG A 165 6.73 -4.12 5.19
N LEU A 166 7.66 -3.16 5.10
CA LEU A 166 9.09 -3.41 5.17
C LEU A 166 9.61 -3.00 6.56
N GLN A 167 10.32 -3.90 7.24
CA GLN A 167 10.97 -3.63 8.53
C GLN A 167 12.41 -4.14 8.48
N GLY A 168 13.37 -3.23 8.40
CA GLY A 168 14.73 -3.59 8.07
C GLY A 168 14.76 -4.32 6.73
N ARG A 169 15.22 -5.57 6.70
CA ARG A 169 15.20 -6.39 5.48
C ARG A 169 13.96 -7.27 5.33
N GLN A 170 13.15 -7.38 6.36
CA GLN A 170 11.98 -8.26 6.36
C GLN A 170 10.80 -7.57 5.68
N LEU A 171 10.32 -8.16 4.60
CA LEU A 171 9.12 -7.73 3.89
C LEU A 171 7.97 -8.67 4.21
N GLU A 172 6.83 -8.09 4.57
CA GLU A 172 5.57 -8.78 4.79
C GLU A 172 4.51 -8.26 3.83
N VAL A 173 3.73 -9.18 3.26
CA VAL A 173 2.63 -8.86 2.34
C VAL A 173 1.33 -9.41 2.88
N PHE A 174 0.32 -8.59 2.88
CA PHE A 174 -1.02 -8.91 3.37
C PHE A 174 -2.04 -8.78 2.25
N VAL A 175 -2.93 -9.76 2.17
CA VAL A 175 -4.15 -9.69 1.35
C VAL A 175 -5.33 -9.71 2.30
N ASP A 176 -6.22 -8.71 2.21
CA ASP A 176 -7.38 -8.54 3.08
C ASP A 176 -7.04 -8.67 4.58
N ARG A 177 -5.91 -8.07 4.98
CA ARG A 177 -5.34 -8.09 6.35
C ARG A 177 -4.74 -9.44 6.79
N THR A 178 -4.80 -10.47 5.97
CA THR A 178 -4.16 -11.76 6.23
C THR A 178 -2.73 -11.74 5.70
N LEU A 179 -1.75 -12.10 6.52
CA LEU A 179 -0.35 -12.28 6.10
C LEU A 179 -0.29 -13.46 5.13
N VAL A 180 0.10 -13.20 3.88
CA VAL A 180 0.14 -14.22 2.81
C VAL A 180 1.53 -14.48 2.29
N TRP A 181 2.47 -13.56 2.52
CA TRP A 181 3.85 -13.72 2.09
C TRP A 181 4.79 -13.00 3.07
N ARG A 182 5.93 -13.61 3.38
CA ARG A 182 7.02 -13.00 4.15
C ARG A 182 8.35 -13.50 3.65
N GLY A 183 9.34 -12.62 3.59
CA GLY A 183 10.71 -12.98 3.20
C GLY A 183 11.68 -11.81 3.36
N ALA A 184 12.98 -12.13 3.41
CA ALA A 184 14.04 -11.14 3.54
C ALA A 184 14.47 -10.63 2.16
N LEU A 185 14.50 -9.32 1.99
CA LEU A 185 15.07 -8.70 0.79
C LEU A 185 16.61 -8.85 0.78
N PRO A 186 17.21 -9.03 -0.40
CA PRO A 186 18.66 -9.07 -0.56
C PRO A 186 19.30 -7.71 -0.24
N ALA A 187 20.59 -7.70 0.03
CA ALA A 187 21.32 -6.46 0.30
C ALA A 187 21.18 -5.45 -0.85
N SER A 188 21.19 -5.91 -2.09
CA SER A 188 21.05 -5.08 -3.30
C SER A 188 19.75 -4.26 -3.35
N ALA A 189 18.71 -4.65 -2.62
CA ALA A 189 17.48 -3.85 -2.49
C ALA A 189 17.71 -2.55 -1.69
N PHE A 190 18.83 -2.45 -0.99
CA PHE A 190 19.18 -1.31 -0.13
C PHE A 190 20.32 -0.45 -0.71
N ASP A 191 20.84 -0.79 -1.88
CA ASP A 191 21.81 0.02 -2.62
C ASP A 191 21.15 1.20 -3.34
N PHE A 192 19.82 1.24 -3.32
CA PHE A 192 19.01 2.34 -3.85
C PHE A 192 17.87 2.67 -2.88
N ASP A 193 17.32 3.88 -3.03
CA ASP A 193 16.19 4.36 -2.27
C ASP A 193 15.31 5.25 -3.15
N GLY A 194 14.02 5.32 -2.85
CA GLY A 194 13.08 6.12 -3.61
C GLY A 194 11.67 6.02 -3.04
N PRO A 195 10.70 6.67 -3.67
CA PRO A 195 9.32 6.68 -3.22
C PRO A 195 8.65 5.32 -3.32
N ALA A 196 7.50 5.22 -2.66
CA ALA A 196 6.54 4.16 -2.89
C ALA A 196 5.71 4.48 -4.13
N GLY A 197 5.08 3.45 -4.71
CA GLY A 197 4.25 3.63 -5.89
C GLY A 197 3.40 2.41 -6.18
N LEU A 198 2.81 2.42 -7.36
CA LEU A 198 1.97 1.32 -7.83
C LEU A 198 2.29 0.95 -9.27
N ARG A 199 2.00 -0.29 -9.62
CA ARG A 199 2.10 -0.85 -10.96
C ARG A 199 0.88 -1.70 -11.25
N ALA A 200 0.30 -1.54 -12.43
CA ALA A 200 -0.70 -2.44 -12.99
C ALA A 200 -0.27 -2.88 -14.38
N ASP A 201 -0.51 -4.13 -14.72
CA ASP A 201 -0.31 -4.65 -16.06
C ASP A 201 -1.58 -5.36 -16.53
N ASN A 202 -2.10 -4.96 -17.69
CA ASN A 202 -3.17 -5.60 -18.46
C ASN A 202 -4.51 -5.78 -17.73
N GLY A 203 -4.75 -5.01 -16.67
CA GLY A 203 -6.01 -5.03 -15.91
C GLY A 203 -6.65 -3.66 -15.80
N ARG A 204 -7.97 -3.66 -15.58
CA ARG A 204 -8.75 -2.47 -15.25
C ARG A 204 -9.09 -2.50 -13.77
N PHE A 205 -8.88 -1.37 -13.08
CA PHE A 205 -9.04 -1.29 -11.63
C PHE A 205 -9.65 0.05 -11.23
N ASN A 206 -10.46 0.01 -10.17
CA ASN A 206 -10.72 1.15 -9.30
C ASN A 206 -9.93 0.93 -8.02
N LEU A 207 -9.23 1.95 -7.52
CA LEU A 207 -8.40 1.76 -6.33
C LEU A 207 -8.21 3.04 -5.51
N ARG A 208 -7.73 2.85 -4.28
CA ARG A 208 -7.15 3.86 -3.41
C ARG A 208 -5.74 3.43 -3.04
N PHE A 209 -4.82 4.38 -3.02
CA PHE A 209 -3.43 4.17 -2.64
C PHE A 209 -3.14 4.92 -1.34
N VAL A 210 -2.51 4.25 -0.38
CA VAL A 210 -2.08 4.82 0.90
C VAL A 210 -0.63 4.42 1.13
N ALA A 211 0.23 5.40 1.41
CA ALA A 211 1.63 5.22 1.78
C ALA A 211 1.90 5.89 3.13
N GLU A 212 2.60 5.20 4.07
CA GLU A 212 2.89 5.64 5.44
C GLU A 212 4.37 5.38 5.82
#